data_7d3aa47f1ea4987234d8b63f1191a9e4
#
_entry.id   7d3aa47f1ea4987234d8b63f1191a9e4
#
_cell.length_a   1.000
_cell.length_b   1.000
_cell.length_c   1.000
_cell.angle_alpha   90.00
_cell.angle_beta   90.00
_cell.angle_gamma   90.00
#
_symmetry.space_group_name_H-M   'P 1'
#
loop_
_entity.id
_entity.type
_entity.pdbx_description
1 polymer ?
#
loop_
_entity_poly.entity_id
_entity_poly.type
_entity_poly.pdbx_seq_one_letter_code
_entity_poly.pdbx_strand_id
1 'polypeptide(L)'
;MRVTIPALSLLDLVPVRTGQTSAQAVAASLQLARVADELGMRRVWYAEHHNMPSVASTSPPVLAAAAAMATTRIRVGSGGVMLPNHAPLTVAEQFAALEAIAPGRIDLGIGRAPGSDPVITALLRSSGVGSDVDRFPDHIIDIISLLSADGASLRLTSGQEYRVTSTPAAASVPQVWLLGSSDYSARLAARLGLPYVFANHFGAPGLERALEHYRSAYEPSEAHPVPVTMLTMNVVVAETAEEAQRRALPQARGFARLRSGRPLLAMETIEAALAAPDAELDAAAAAVAAQWIVDAPAAAAARIRTLATTHGVDEVMLSPSAGSYADEPMDAAPGREATLRLLVEALSAA
;
A
#
# COMPACT_ATOMS: atom_id res chain seq x y z
N MET A 1 -31.04 5.98 0.12
CA MET A 1 -29.77 5.51 0.68
C MET A 1 -28.96 6.75 1.02
N ARG A 2 -28.47 6.90 2.27
CA ARG A 2 -27.47 7.94 2.57
C ARG A 2 -26.21 7.60 1.81
N VAL A 3 -25.72 8.50 0.98
CA VAL A 3 -24.41 8.36 0.33
C VAL A 3 -23.38 8.55 1.46
N THR A 4 -22.87 7.45 1.97
CA THR A 4 -21.81 7.49 2.99
C THR A 4 -20.51 7.89 2.28
N ILE A 5 -19.85 8.93 2.79
CA ILE A 5 -18.51 9.30 2.31
C ILE A 5 -17.57 8.20 2.79
N PRO A 6 -16.85 7.48 1.90
CA PRO A 6 -15.91 6.46 2.35
C PRO A 6 -14.75 7.13 3.11
N ALA A 7 -14.23 6.44 4.11
CA ALA A 7 -12.99 6.86 4.74
C ALA A 7 -11.85 6.79 3.72
N LEU A 8 -10.93 7.75 3.78
CA LEU A 8 -9.78 7.80 2.89
C LEU A 8 -8.52 7.32 3.61
N SER A 9 -7.69 6.61 2.87
CA SER A 9 -6.39 6.11 3.31
C SER A 9 -5.34 6.33 2.23
N LEU A 10 -4.06 6.30 2.60
CA LEU A 10 -2.93 6.59 1.72
C LEU A 10 -2.06 5.35 1.55
N LEU A 11 -1.75 5.00 0.29
CA LEU A 11 -0.69 4.06 -0.06
C LEU A 11 0.48 4.84 -0.67
N ASP A 12 1.66 4.71 -0.09
CA ASP A 12 2.85 5.38 -0.59
C ASP A 12 3.94 4.39 -0.98
N LEU A 13 4.44 4.54 -2.21
CA LEU A 13 5.56 3.81 -2.75
C LEU A 13 6.86 4.62 -2.64
N VAL A 14 6.81 5.83 -2.08
CA VAL A 14 7.94 6.77 -2.00
C VAL A 14 8.60 6.96 -3.36
N PRO A 15 7.88 7.54 -4.33
CA PRO A 15 8.41 7.70 -5.68
C PRO A 15 9.63 8.61 -5.70
N VAL A 16 10.63 8.22 -6.51
CA VAL A 16 11.88 8.95 -6.72
C VAL A 16 11.87 9.53 -8.12
N ARG A 17 11.96 10.84 -8.24
CA ARG A 17 12.04 11.55 -9.53
C ARG A 17 13.49 11.79 -9.98
N THR A 18 13.68 12.05 -11.26
CA THR A 18 14.98 12.41 -11.82
C THR A 18 15.60 13.60 -11.09
N GLY A 19 16.86 13.46 -10.67
CA GLY A 19 17.59 14.48 -9.91
C GLY A 19 17.30 14.49 -8.41
N GLN A 20 16.30 13.74 -7.93
CA GLN A 20 15.98 13.64 -6.50
C GLN A 20 16.86 12.58 -5.82
N THR A 21 17.38 12.89 -4.64
CA THR A 21 18.02 11.91 -3.77
C THR A 21 16.97 11.09 -3.02
N SER A 22 17.34 9.87 -2.61
CA SER A 22 16.45 9.04 -1.77
C SER A 22 16.09 9.73 -0.45
N ALA A 23 16.98 10.52 0.13
CA ALA A 23 16.70 11.30 1.36
C ALA A 23 15.59 12.34 1.11
N GLN A 24 15.62 13.03 -0.03
CA GLN A 24 14.58 13.99 -0.43
C GLN A 24 13.25 13.28 -0.73
N ALA A 25 13.28 12.12 -1.40
CA ALA A 25 12.08 11.34 -1.66
C ALA A 25 11.40 10.87 -0.36
N VAL A 26 12.19 10.41 0.63
CA VAL A 26 11.68 10.03 1.96
C VAL A 26 11.13 11.26 2.69
N ALA A 27 11.81 12.41 2.65
CA ALA A 27 11.31 13.66 3.26
C ALA A 27 9.95 14.08 2.65
N ALA A 28 9.82 14.03 1.31
CA ALA A 28 8.57 14.31 0.61
C ALA A 28 7.43 13.35 1.02
N SER A 29 7.76 12.07 1.20
CA SER A 29 6.81 11.05 1.65
C SER A 29 6.34 11.29 3.10
N LEU A 30 7.26 11.63 4.01
CA LEU A 30 6.90 11.97 5.40
C LEU A 30 6.07 13.26 5.48
N GLN A 31 6.34 14.23 4.61
CA GLN A 31 5.50 15.42 4.49
C GLN A 31 4.09 15.05 4.01
N LEU A 32 3.98 14.17 3.01
CA LEU A 32 2.68 13.68 2.55
C LEU A 32 1.91 12.93 3.65
N ALA A 33 2.59 12.17 4.50
CA ALA A 33 1.97 11.50 5.64
C ALA A 33 1.44 12.51 6.68
N ARG A 34 2.14 13.63 6.93
CA ARG A 34 1.62 14.73 7.77
C ARG A 34 0.38 15.37 7.17
N VAL A 35 0.39 15.65 5.87
CA VAL A 35 -0.79 16.17 5.15
C VAL A 35 -1.97 15.20 5.29
N ALA A 36 -1.76 13.90 5.14
CA ALA A 36 -2.80 12.89 5.32
C ALA A 36 -3.36 12.88 6.76
N ASP A 37 -2.49 13.00 7.78
CA ASP A 37 -2.90 13.11 9.20
C ASP A 37 -3.69 14.39 9.48
N GLU A 38 -3.26 15.54 8.94
CA GLU A 38 -3.97 16.83 9.03
C GLU A 38 -5.37 16.75 8.41
N LEU A 39 -5.49 16.10 7.26
CA LEU A 39 -6.75 15.91 6.54
C LEU A 39 -7.69 14.87 7.19
N GLY A 40 -7.26 14.22 8.28
CA GLY A 40 -8.07 13.22 8.98
C GLY A 40 -8.21 11.90 8.22
N MET A 41 -7.26 11.57 7.32
CA MET A 41 -7.24 10.26 6.67
C MET A 41 -7.01 9.16 7.69
N ARG A 42 -7.53 7.95 7.39
CA ARG A 42 -7.54 6.86 8.38
C ARG A 42 -6.19 6.23 8.58
N ARG A 43 -5.44 5.96 7.48
CA ARG A 43 -4.14 5.29 7.53
C ARG A 43 -3.20 5.71 6.40
N VAL A 44 -1.89 5.52 6.63
CA VAL A 44 -0.85 5.55 5.61
C VAL A 44 -0.09 4.22 5.62
N TRP A 45 0.03 3.60 4.47
CA TRP A 45 0.76 2.35 4.28
C TRP A 45 1.91 2.53 3.30
N TYR A 46 3.02 1.86 3.58
CA TYR A 46 4.20 1.81 2.72
C TYR A 46 4.29 0.45 2.03
N ALA A 47 4.52 0.45 0.71
CA ALA A 47 4.74 -0.77 -0.06
C ALA A 47 6.17 -1.30 0.11
N GLU A 48 6.42 -2.56 -0.27
CA GLU A 48 7.76 -3.15 -0.35
C GLU A 48 8.08 -3.48 -1.82
N HIS A 49 9.03 -2.74 -2.41
CA HIS A 49 9.56 -3.01 -3.75
C HIS A 49 11.07 -2.83 -3.76
N HIS A 50 11.76 -3.74 -4.43
CA HIS A 50 13.22 -3.76 -4.45
C HIS A 50 13.75 -3.52 -5.86
N ASN A 51 14.96 -2.90 -5.93
CA ASN A 51 15.70 -2.65 -7.17
C ASN A 51 14.93 -1.85 -8.23
N MET A 52 14.09 -0.92 -7.81
CA MET A 52 13.36 -0.01 -8.70
C MET A 52 13.89 1.42 -8.54
N PRO A 53 14.52 2.02 -9.57
CA PRO A 53 15.07 3.38 -9.48
C PRO A 53 14.04 4.47 -9.16
N SER A 54 12.76 4.22 -9.47
CA SER A 54 11.64 5.13 -9.20
C SER A 54 11.00 4.97 -7.82
N VAL A 55 11.50 4.07 -6.97
CA VAL A 55 10.86 3.71 -5.69
C VAL A 55 11.89 3.66 -4.57
N ALA A 56 11.65 4.39 -3.47
CA ALA A 56 12.47 4.33 -2.26
C ALA A 56 11.82 3.52 -1.14
N SER A 57 10.65 2.93 -1.35
CA SER A 57 9.94 2.11 -0.37
C SER A 57 10.38 0.65 -0.47
N THR A 58 11.45 0.30 0.25
CA THR A 58 12.02 -1.05 0.30
C THR A 58 11.83 -1.73 1.65
N SER A 59 11.57 -0.96 2.70
CA SER A 59 11.45 -1.46 4.07
C SER A 59 10.25 -0.78 4.76
N PRO A 60 9.04 -1.32 4.59
CA PRO A 60 7.83 -0.76 5.21
C PRO A 60 7.95 -0.52 6.72
N PRO A 61 8.55 -1.40 7.54
CA PRO A 61 8.68 -1.17 8.97
C PRO A 61 9.49 0.08 9.32
N VAL A 62 10.57 0.35 8.57
CA VAL A 62 11.42 1.52 8.79
C VAL A 62 10.66 2.81 8.44
N LEU A 63 9.96 2.83 7.31
CA LEU A 63 9.17 3.99 6.87
C LEU A 63 7.96 4.21 7.78
N ALA A 64 7.30 3.14 8.21
CA ALA A 64 6.20 3.22 9.17
C ALA A 64 6.65 3.79 10.53
N ALA A 65 7.85 3.42 11.03
CA ALA A 65 8.40 4.01 12.24
C ALA A 65 8.63 5.52 12.08
N ALA A 66 9.21 5.95 10.97
CA ALA A 66 9.43 7.37 10.68
C ALA A 66 8.11 8.14 10.56
N ALA A 67 7.11 7.58 9.88
CA ALA A 67 5.79 8.18 9.74
C ALA A 67 5.04 8.22 11.08
N ALA A 68 5.14 7.18 11.92
CA ALA A 68 4.55 7.13 13.24
C ALA A 68 5.03 8.28 14.14
N MET A 69 6.33 8.59 14.06
CA MET A 69 6.95 9.71 14.79
C MET A 69 6.67 11.08 14.17
N ALA A 70 6.34 11.12 12.88
CA ALA A 70 6.03 12.36 12.15
C ALA A 70 4.55 12.76 12.22
N THR A 71 3.67 11.88 12.72
CA THR A 71 2.21 12.01 12.74
C THR A 71 1.65 11.71 14.13
N THR A 72 0.38 12.06 14.39
CA THR A 72 -0.20 11.95 15.73
C THR A 72 -1.43 11.05 15.81
N ARG A 73 -2.24 10.97 14.76
CA ARG A 73 -3.56 10.29 14.76
C ARG A 73 -3.65 9.18 13.75
N ILE A 74 -3.13 9.41 12.54
CA ILE A 74 -3.22 8.48 11.41
C ILE A 74 -2.59 7.13 11.78
N ARG A 75 -3.24 6.04 11.39
CA ARG A 75 -2.63 4.70 11.51
C ARG A 75 -1.50 4.57 10.48
N VAL A 76 -0.46 3.87 10.84
CA VAL A 76 0.71 3.65 9.95
C VAL A 76 0.98 2.16 9.78
N GLY A 77 1.48 1.76 8.62
CA GLY A 77 1.73 0.33 8.40
C GLY A 77 2.33 -0.01 7.06
N SER A 78 2.21 -1.28 6.72
CA SER A 78 2.69 -1.83 5.45
C SER A 78 1.54 -2.12 4.48
N GLY A 79 1.79 -1.86 3.20
CA GLY A 79 0.84 -2.17 2.13
C GLY A 79 1.50 -2.84 0.92
N GLY A 80 2.24 -3.95 1.18
CA GLY A 80 2.45 -4.83 2.32
C GLY A 80 3.91 -5.25 2.51
N VAL A 81 4.16 -5.94 3.61
CA VAL A 81 5.37 -6.74 3.74
C VAL A 81 5.26 -7.93 2.79
N MET A 82 6.27 -8.14 1.95
CA MET A 82 6.35 -9.30 1.05
C MET A 82 6.89 -10.50 1.82
N LEU A 83 6.00 -11.13 2.60
CA LEU A 83 6.35 -12.16 3.60
C LEU A 83 7.28 -13.27 3.09
N PRO A 84 7.19 -13.75 1.83
CA PRO A 84 8.15 -14.75 1.34
C PRO A 84 9.63 -14.33 1.35
N ASN A 85 9.93 -13.04 1.53
CA ASN A 85 11.30 -12.52 1.66
C ASN A 85 11.79 -12.45 3.12
N HIS A 86 10.94 -12.76 4.11
CA HIS A 86 11.19 -12.52 5.52
C HIS A 86 10.91 -13.73 6.41
N ALA A 87 11.60 -13.81 7.56
CA ALA A 87 11.26 -14.77 8.61
C ALA A 87 10.03 -14.25 9.40
N PRO A 88 9.00 -15.07 9.66
CA PRO A 88 7.82 -14.68 10.40
C PRO A 88 8.08 -14.03 11.76
N LEU A 89 9.04 -14.58 12.53
CA LEU A 89 9.42 -14.02 13.83
C LEU A 89 9.98 -12.59 13.68
N THR A 90 10.84 -12.35 12.68
CA THR A 90 11.41 -11.01 12.44
C THR A 90 10.32 -10.00 12.10
N VAL A 91 9.34 -10.38 11.27
CA VAL A 91 8.19 -9.51 10.95
C VAL A 91 7.35 -9.22 12.19
N ALA A 92 7.06 -10.25 12.98
CA ALA A 92 6.30 -10.08 14.22
C ALA A 92 7.01 -9.11 15.19
N GLU A 93 8.32 -9.27 15.41
CA GLU A 93 9.12 -8.40 16.29
C GLU A 93 9.21 -6.95 15.75
N GLN A 94 9.38 -6.76 14.44
CA GLN A 94 9.37 -5.42 13.84
C GLN A 94 8.04 -4.70 14.08
N PHE A 95 6.90 -5.40 13.93
CA PHE A 95 5.59 -4.80 14.11
C PHE A 95 5.20 -4.68 15.60
N ALA A 96 5.71 -5.55 16.47
CA ALA A 96 5.63 -5.36 17.92
C ALA A 96 6.41 -4.11 18.38
N ALA A 97 7.60 -3.88 17.80
CA ALA A 97 8.36 -2.66 18.06
C ALA A 97 7.64 -1.40 17.56
N LEU A 98 7.01 -1.46 16.37
CA LEU A 98 6.18 -0.37 15.87
C LEU A 98 4.99 -0.09 16.81
N GLU A 99 4.31 -1.13 17.28
CA GLU A 99 3.19 -0.98 18.21
C GLU A 99 3.64 -0.39 19.56
N ALA A 100 4.86 -0.69 20.01
CA ALA A 100 5.45 -0.04 21.19
C ALA A 100 5.78 1.44 20.95
N ILE A 101 6.15 1.83 19.71
CA ILE A 101 6.39 3.24 19.31
C ILE A 101 5.08 4.02 19.20
N ALA A 102 4.05 3.42 18.60
CA ALA A 102 2.77 4.08 18.31
C ALA A 102 1.57 3.16 18.66
N PRO A 103 1.29 2.97 19.95
CA PRO A 103 0.27 2.03 20.43
C PRO A 103 -1.10 2.28 19.79
N GLY A 104 -1.73 1.21 19.27
CA GLY A 104 -3.07 1.24 18.69
C GLY A 104 -3.12 1.85 17.27
N ARG A 105 -1.99 2.29 16.69
CA ARG A 105 -1.95 2.92 15.37
C ARG A 105 -1.27 2.07 14.29
N ILE A 106 -0.94 0.82 14.55
CA ILE A 106 -0.15 0.01 13.63
C ILE A 106 -1.02 -0.95 12.82
N ASP A 107 -0.74 -1.04 11.53
CA ASP A 107 -1.30 -2.01 10.59
C ASP A 107 -0.18 -2.86 9.97
N LEU A 108 -0.36 -4.17 9.99
CA LEU A 108 0.51 -5.12 9.31
C LEU A 108 -0.20 -5.68 8.08
N GLY A 109 0.02 -5.05 6.93
CA GLY A 109 -0.42 -5.59 5.65
C GLY A 109 0.61 -6.59 5.10
N ILE A 110 0.16 -7.79 4.73
CA ILE A 110 1.00 -8.90 4.30
C ILE A 110 0.66 -9.28 2.85
N GLY A 111 1.68 -9.33 1.98
CA GLY A 111 1.60 -9.79 0.61
C GLY A 111 2.38 -11.08 0.36
N ARG A 112 1.96 -11.84 -0.66
CA ARG A 112 2.64 -13.08 -1.09
C ARG A 112 3.62 -12.87 -2.24
N ALA A 113 3.47 -11.79 -2.99
CA ALA A 113 4.34 -11.47 -4.13
C ALA A 113 5.79 -11.22 -3.66
N PRO A 114 6.79 -11.42 -4.53
CA PRO A 114 8.20 -11.16 -4.15
C PRO A 114 8.56 -9.67 -4.07
N GLY A 115 7.76 -8.76 -4.64
CA GLY A 115 8.06 -7.32 -4.67
C GLY A 115 9.27 -6.92 -5.54
N SER A 116 9.77 -7.86 -6.38
CA SER A 116 10.98 -7.68 -7.18
C SER A 116 11.04 -8.66 -8.34
N ASP A 117 12.05 -8.51 -9.19
CA ASP A 117 12.40 -9.47 -10.24
C ASP A 117 12.99 -10.78 -9.66
N PRO A 118 13.11 -11.86 -10.49
CA PRO A 118 13.61 -13.14 -10.02
C PRO A 118 15.04 -13.12 -9.46
N VAL A 119 15.93 -12.25 -9.99
CA VAL A 119 17.33 -12.16 -9.53
C VAL A 119 17.38 -11.57 -8.13
N ILE A 120 16.69 -10.47 -7.91
CA ILE A 120 16.59 -9.84 -6.59
C ILE A 120 15.88 -10.77 -5.59
N THR A 121 14.83 -11.44 -6.03
CA THR A 121 14.14 -12.45 -5.20
C THR A 121 15.10 -13.54 -4.75
N ALA A 122 15.96 -14.06 -5.65
CA ALA A 122 16.98 -15.04 -5.29
C ALA A 122 18.00 -14.49 -4.29
N LEU A 123 18.44 -13.24 -4.44
CA LEU A 123 19.35 -12.59 -3.50
C LEU A 123 18.72 -12.40 -2.12
N LEU A 124 17.46 -11.96 -2.04
CA LEU A 124 16.73 -11.79 -0.78
C LEU A 124 16.58 -13.12 -0.01
N ARG A 125 16.47 -14.23 -0.73
CA ARG A 125 16.29 -15.57 -0.16
C ARG A 125 17.58 -16.38 -0.05
N SER A 126 18.72 -15.86 -0.50
CA SER A 126 20.00 -16.57 -0.55
C SER A 126 20.54 -16.98 0.82
N SER A 127 20.17 -16.29 1.90
CA SER A 127 20.52 -16.63 3.28
C SER A 127 19.73 -17.80 3.87
N GLY A 128 18.79 -18.37 3.13
CA GLY A 128 17.91 -19.44 3.63
C GLY A 128 16.84 -18.98 4.62
N VAL A 129 16.74 -17.67 4.88
CA VAL A 129 15.79 -17.08 5.86
C VAL A 129 14.43 -16.79 5.23
N GLY A 130 14.34 -16.84 3.88
CA GLY A 130 13.07 -16.61 3.17
C GLY A 130 12.03 -17.67 3.51
N SER A 131 10.78 -17.23 3.62
CA SER A 131 9.68 -18.14 3.84
C SER A 131 9.32 -18.93 2.57
N ASP A 132 9.01 -20.21 2.73
CA ASP A 132 8.44 -21.01 1.65
C ASP A 132 7.06 -20.45 1.28
N VAL A 133 6.86 -20.18 -0.02
CA VAL A 133 5.59 -19.64 -0.54
C VAL A 133 4.43 -20.61 -0.29
N ASP A 134 4.69 -21.91 -0.27
CA ASP A 134 3.68 -22.93 0.01
C ASP A 134 3.25 -22.94 1.48
N ARG A 135 4.13 -22.48 2.37
CA ARG A 135 3.84 -22.31 3.80
C ARG A 135 3.31 -20.92 4.16
N PHE A 136 2.99 -20.10 3.18
CA PHE A 136 2.50 -18.75 3.41
C PHE A 136 1.29 -18.69 4.39
N PRO A 137 0.29 -19.60 4.33
CA PRO A 137 -0.80 -19.60 5.31
C PRO A 137 -0.32 -19.87 6.73
N ASP A 138 0.61 -20.86 6.92
CA ASP A 138 1.16 -21.20 8.23
C ASP A 138 1.92 -20.02 8.82
N HIS A 139 2.74 -19.34 8.00
CA HIS A 139 3.52 -18.18 8.44
C HIS A 139 2.65 -16.98 8.86
N ILE A 140 1.44 -16.83 8.29
CA ILE A 140 0.49 -15.82 8.75
C ILE A 140 -0.05 -16.19 10.14
N ILE A 141 -0.39 -17.47 10.35
CA ILE A 141 -0.85 -17.97 11.65
C ILE A 141 0.26 -17.82 12.69
N ASP A 142 1.52 -18.14 12.33
CA ASP A 142 2.68 -17.94 13.19
C ASP A 142 2.81 -16.46 13.62
N ILE A 143 2.72 -15.51 12.68
CA ILE A 143 2.79 -14.07 12.97
C ILE A 143 1.67 -13.64 13.92
N ILE A 144 0.44 -14.06 13.66
CA ILE A 144 -0.71 -13.72 14.52
C ILE A 144 -0.50 -14.26 15.94
N SER A 145 -0.04 -15.50 16.05
CA SER A 145 0.25 -16.15 17.34
C SER A 145 1.39 -15.43 18.07
N LEU A 146 2.49 -15.11 17.37
CA LEU A 146 3.64 -14.40 17.94
C LEU A 146 3.31 -13.00 18.43
N LEU A 147 2.38 -12.30 17.77
CA LEU A 147 1.90 -10.97 18.16
C LEU A 147 0.88 -11.02 19.30
N SER A 148 0.28 -12.17 19.56
CA SER A 148 -0.69 -12.33 20.66
C SER A 148 -0.01 -12.32 22.04
N ALA A 149 -0.77 -12.00 23.07
CA ALA A 149 -0.27 -12.07 24.45
C ALA A 149 0.15 -13.48 24.87
N ASP A 150 -0.47 -14.51 24.28
CA ASP A 150 -0.15 -15.91 24.59
C ASP A 150 1.08 -16.43 23.85
N GLY A 151 1.46 -15.80 22.74
CA GLY A 151 2.57 -16.23 21.90
C GLY A 151 2.31 -17.55 21.17
N ALA A 152 3.35 -18.10 20.56
CA ALA A 152 3.35 -19.39 19.88
C ALA A 152 4.02 -20.48 20.77
N SER A 153 3.47 -21.70 20.79
CA SER A 153 4.08 -22.84 21.47
C SER A 153 4.77 -23.73 20.45
N LEU A 154 6.06 -24.00 20.64
CA LEU A 154 6.87 -24.90 19.85
C LEU A 154 7.16 -26.17 20.65
N ARG A 155 6.95 -27.35 20.04
CA ARG A 155 7.38 -28.61 20.61
C ARG A 155 8.76 -28.96 20.11
N LEU A 156 9.74 -28.95 21.01
CA LEU A 156 11.12 -29.31 20.70
C LEU A 156 11.26 -30.81 20.47
N THR A 157 12.34 -31.25 19.81
CA THR A 157 12.65 -32.67 19.60
C THR A 157 12.84 -33.43 20.90
N SER A 158 13.17 -32.76 22.01
CA SER A 158 13.20 -33.32 23.36
C SER A 158 11.83 -33.64 23.93
N GLY A 159 10.74 -33.23 23.27
CA GLY A 159 9.37 -33.31 23.77
C GLY A 159 8.97 -32.12 24.68
N GLN A 160 9.91 -31.22 25.00
CA GLN A 160 9.64 -30.03 25.78
C GLN A 160 8.84 -29.00 24.96
N GLU A 161 7.87 -28.38 25.58
CA GLU A 161 7.21 -27.20 25.01
C GLU A 161 8.05 -25.95 25.27
N TYR A 162 8.23 -25.16 24.23
CA TYR A 162 8.93 -23.87 24.28
C TYR A 162 8.03 -22.76 23.79
N ARG A 163 7.76 -21.80 24.66
CA ARG A 163 6.92 -20.64 24.30
C ARG A 163 7.77 -19.55 23.65
N VAL A 164 7.30 -19.03 22.52
CA VAL A 164 7.89 -17.90 21.81
C VAL A 164 6.89 -16.76 21.77
N THR A 165 7.33 -15.57 22.15
CA THR A 165 6.57 -14.31 22.01
C THR A 165 7.41 -13.30 21.29
N SER A 166 6.80 -12.42 20.52
CA SER A 166 7.51 -11.27 19.94
C SER A 166 7.96 -10.30 21.02
N THR A 167 9.12 -9.69 20.82
CA THR A 167 9.66 -8.65 21.68
C THR A 167 9.98 -7.38 20.85
N PRO A 168 9.73 -6.16 21.41
CA PRO A 168 9.21 -5.87 22.74
C PRO A 168 7.73 -6.24 22.89
N ALA A 169 7.30 -6.57 24.11
CA ALA A 169 5.87 -6.74 24.41
C ALA A 169 5.16 -5.39 24.34
N ALA A 170 4.23 -5.22 23.42
CA ALA A 170 3.44 -4.00 23.29
C ALA A 170 2.12 -4.09 24.06
N ALA A 171 1.53 -2.94 24.40
CA ALA A 171 0.26 -2.87 25.10
C ALA A 171 -0.95 -3.19 24.20
N SER A 172 -0.77 -3.19 22.89
CA SER A 172 -1.78 -3.46 21.86
C SER A 172 -1.17 -4.33 20.75
N VAL A 173 -2.04 -4.85 19.86
CA VAL A 173 -1.64 -5.74 18.77
C VAL A 173 -1.87 -5.02 17.44
N PRO A 174 -0.92 -5.08 16.50
CA PRO A 174 -1.11 -4.57 15.15
C PRO A 174 -2.32 -5.21 14.46
N GLN A 175 -3.08 -4.42 13.70
CA GLN A 175 -4.14 -4.97 12.87
C GLN A 175 -3.54 -5.67 11.66
N VAL A 176 -3.77 -6.98 11.52
CA VAL A 176 -3.24 -7.78 10.40
C VAL A 176 -4.20 -7.73 9.22
N TRP A 177 -3.67 -7.47 8.02
CA TRP A 177 -4.39 -7.40 6.75
C TRP A 177 -3.75 -8.32 5.72
N LEU A 178 -4.54 -9.03 4.94
CA LEU A 178 -4.04 -9.74 3.77
C LEU A 178 -4.24 -8.94 2.49
N LEU A 179 -3.19 -8.87 1.68
CA LEU A 179 -3.20 -8.17 0.40
C LEU A 179 -2.94 -9.14 -0.75
N GLY A 180 -3.53 -8.86 -1.90
CA GLY A 180 -3.23 -9.58 -3.13
C GLY A 180 -4.09 -9.16 -4.29
N SER A 181 -3.70 -9.60 -5.49
CA SER A 181 -4.40 -9.36 -6.76
C SER A 181 -5.01 -10.63 -7.34
N SER A 182 -5.30 -11.63 -6.51
CA SER A 182 -5.82 -12.92 -6.93
C SER A 182 -6.84 -13.49 -5.95
N ASP A 183 -7.64 -14.45 -6.42
CA ASP A 183 -8.63 -15.17 -5.61
C ASP A 183 -8.00 -15.94 -4.43
N TYR A 184 -6.71 -16.30 -4.53
CA TYR A 184 -6.00 -17.04 -3.48
C TYR A 184 -5.97 -16.25 -2.16
N SER A 185 -5.52 -14.98 -2.20
CA SER A 185 -5.43 -14.13 -1.01
C SER A 185 -6.82 -13.82 -0.43
N ALA A 186 -7.82 -13.64 -1.30
CA ALA A 186 -9.20 -13.42 -0.90
C ALA A 186 -9.76 -14.60 -0.08
N ARG A 187 -9.59 -15.82 -0.61
CA ARG A 187 -10.05 -17.05 0.06
C ARG A 187 -9.28 -17.33 1.35
N LEU A 188 -7.98 -17.05 1.37
CA LEU A 188 -7.17 -17.22 2.57
C LEU A 188 -7.59 -16.24 3.66
N ALA A 189 -7.77 -14.95 3.32
CA ALA A 189 -8.25 -13.95 4.26
C ALA A 189 -9.63 -14.30 4.83
N ALA A 190 -10.54 -14.79 3.97
CA ALA A 190 -11.87 -15.23 4.39
C ALA A 190 -11.82 -16.36 5.41
N ARG A 191 -11.04 -17.41 5.16
CA ARG A 191 -10.87 -18.57 6.07
C ARG A 191 -10.20 -18.20 7.39
N LEU A 192 -9.32 -17.20 7.40
CA LEU A 192 -8.63 -16.76 8.60
C LEU A 192 -9.39 -15.65 9.35
N GLY A 193 -10.56 -15.22 8.86
CA GLY A 193 -11.33 -14.13 9.45
C GLY A 193 -10.56 -12.80 9.49
N LEU A 194 -9.70 -12.55 8.49
CA LEU A 194 -8.84 -11.36 8.41
C LEU A 194 -9.40 -10.33 7.44
N PRO A 195 -9.13 -9.05 7.65
CA PRO A 195 -9.36 -8.01 6.66
C PRO A 195 -8.58 -8.27 5.35
N TYR A 196 -9.20 -7.93 4.23
CA TYR A 196 -8.66 -8.18 2.90
C TYR A 196 -8.61 -6.93 2.04
N VAL A 197 -7.52 -6.76 1.28
CA VAL A 197 -7.36 -5.69 0.29
C VAL A 197 -6.98 -6.27 -1.07
N PHE A 198 -7.79 -5.99 -2.08
CA PHE A 198 -7.42 -6.27 -3.46
C PHE A 198 -6.51 -5.16 -4.00
N ALA A 199 -5.34 -5.54 -4.54
CA ALA A 199 -4.34 -4.61 -5.07
C ALA A 199 -4.76 -4.03 -6.44
N ASN A 200 -5.91 -3.34 -6.48
CA ASN A 200 -6.53 -2.83 -7.71
C ASN A 200 -5.70 -1.74 -8.40
N HIS A 201 -4.82 -1.05 -7.67
CA HIS A 201 -3.91 -0.04 -8.22
C HIS A 201 -2.94 -0.59 -9.28
N PHE A 202 -2.75 -1.89 -9.34
CA PHE A 202 -2.02 -2.54 -10.44
C PHE A 202 -2.87 -2.78 -11.68
N GLY A 203 -4.20 -2.55 -11.62
CA GLY A 203 -5.11 -2.78 -12.75
C GLY A 203 -5.23 -4.24 -13.15
N ALA A 204 -5.01 -5.17 -12.22
CA ALA A 204 -5.26 -6.59 -12.46
C ALA A 204 -6.77 -6.87 -12.56
N PRO A 205 -7.22 -7.73 -13.48
CA PRO A 205 -8.63 -8.12 -13.56
C PRO A 205 -9.00 -9.00 -12.36
N GLY A 206 -10.30 -9.04 -12.01
CA GLY A 206 -10.86 -9.99 -11.05
C GLY A 206 -11.19 -9.41 -9.68
N LEU A 207 -11.24 -8.07 -9.54
CA LEU A 207 -11.64 -7.39 -8.31
C LEU A 207 -12.99 -7.91 -7.78
N GLU A 208 -14.05 -7.88 -8.62
CA GLU A 208 -15.40 -8.27 -8.23
C GLU A 208 -15.44 -9.72 -7.75
N ARG A 209 -14.80 -10.61 -8.51
CA ARG A 209 -14.74 -12.05 -8.18
C ARG A 209 -13.97 -12.28 -6.87
N ALA A 210 -12.88 -11.57 -6.65
CA ALA A 210 -12.10 -11.69 -5.42
C ALA A 210 -12.90 -11.20 -4.20
N LEU A 211 -13.61 -10.06 -4.32
CA LEU A 211 -14.49 -9.55 -3.26
C LEU A 211 -15.67 -10.48 -2.99
N GLU A 212 -16.25 -11.08 -4.02
CA GLU A 212 -17.31 -12.08 -3.87
C GLU A 212 -16.80 -13.32 -3.12
N HIS A 213 -15.64 -13.89 -3.52
CA HIS A 213 -15.02 -15.02 -2.82
C HIS A 213 -14.70 -14.69 -1.37
N TYR A 214 -14.18 -13.49 -1.10
CA TYR A 214 -13.89 -13.06 0.25
C TYR A 214 -15.14 -13.01 1.12
N ARG A 215 -16.21 -12.35 0.64
CA ARG A 215 -17.43 -12.15 1.42
C ARG A 215 -18.26 -13.42 1.59
N SER A 216 -18.37 -14.24 0.54
CA SER A 216 -19.18 -15.46 0.57
C SER A 216 -18.59 -16.59 1.41
N ALA A 217 -17.26 -16.64 1.55
CA ALA A 217 -16.54 -17.66 2.29
C ALA A 217 -15.96 -17.14 3.63
N TYR A 218 -16.38 -15.96 4.08
CA TYR A 218 -15.84 -15.34 5.28
C TYR A 218 -16.22 -16.10 6.55
N GLU A 219 -15.22 -16.47 7.32
CA GLU A 219 -15.35 -17.08 8.64
C GLU A 219 -15.10 -16.00 9.70
N PRO A 220 -16.10 -15.62 10.51
CA PRO A 220 -15.92 -14.59 11.52
C PRO A 220 -14.84 -14.94 12.54
N SER A 221 -13.98 -13.99 12.87
CA SER A 221 -13.04 -14.06 14.00
C SER A 221 -13.48 -13.14 15.13
N GLU A 222 -12.91 -13.32 16.33
CA GLU A 222 -13.19 -12.46 17.48
C GLU A 222 -12.85 -10.99 17.18
N ALA A 223 -11.71 -10.76 16.51
CA ALA A 223 -11.26 -9.42 16.15
C ALA A 223 -12.08 -8.80 14.99
N HIS A 224 -12.64 -9.64 14.10
CA HIS A 224 -13.38 -9.22 12.91
C HIS A 224 -14.65 -10.07 12.74
N PRO A 225 -15.75 -9.72 13.43
CA PRO A 225 -17.01 -10.48 13.34
C PRO A 225 -17.73 -10.34 11.98
N VAL A 226 -17.31 -9.40 11.15
CA VAL A 226 -17.81 -9.17 9.80
C VAL A 226 -16.66 -8.96 8.82
N PRO A 227 -16.83 -9.26 7.51
CA PRO A 227 -15.80 -9.05 6.53
C PRO A 227 -15.44 -7.56 6.38
N VAL A 228 -14.16 -7.23 6.42
CA VAL A 228 -13.63 -5.87 6.28
C VAL A 228 -12.76 -5.81 5.03
N THR A 229 -13.05 -4.87 4.14
CA THR A 229 -12.27 -4.68 2.92
C THR A 229 -12.21 -3.20 2.54
N MET A 230 -11.18 -2.84 1.78
CA MET A 230 -11.05 -1.52 1.17
C MET A 230 -10.64 -1.64 -0.29
N LEU A 231 -10.89 -0.60 -1.06
CA LEU A 231 -10.53 -0.52 -2.47
C LEU A 231 -9.28 0.34 -2.63
N THR A 232 -8.24 -0.20 -3.28
CA THR A 232 -7.04 0.57 -3.62
C THR A 232 -7.15 1.15 -5.03
N MET A 233 -6.71 2.39 -5.25
CA MET A 233 -6.73 3.02 -6.56
C MET A 233 -5.66 4.10 -6.72
N ASN A 234 -5.12 4.22 -7.94
CA ASN A 234 -4.30 5.35 -8.30
C ASN A 234 -5.18 6.57 -8.57
N VAL A 235 -4.77 7.71 -8.05
CA VAL A 235 -5.52 8.95 -8.21
C VAL A 235 -4.59 10.11 -8.56
N VAL A 236 -5.05 10.99 -9.44
CA VAL A 236 -4.43 12.28 -9.74
C VAL A 236 -5.56 13.30 -9.84
N VAL A 237 -5.59 14.24 -8.91
CA VAL A 237 -6.58 15.30 -8.89
C VAL A 237 -5.88 16.66 -8.95
N ALA A 238 -6.30 17.50 -9.85
CA ALA A 238 -5.82 18.86 -10.01
C ALA A 238 -7.01 19.80 -10.25
N GLU A 239 -6.79 21.11 -10.25
CA GLU A 239 -7.85 22.11 -10.44
C GLU A 239 -8.63 21.90 -11.76
N THR A 240 -7.96 21.38 -12.79
CA THR A 240 -8.58 20.99 -14.06
C THR A 240 -8.22 19.57 -14.47
N ALA A 241 -9.07 18.95 -15.30
CA ALA A 241 -8.83 17.61 -15.83
C ALA A 241 -7.56 17.56 -16.70
N GLU A 242 -7.27 18.63 -17.45
CA GLU A 242 -6.08 18.73 -18.30
C GLU A 242 -4.80 18.72 -17.46
N GLU A 243 -4.78 19.47 -16.35
CA GLU A 243 -3.64 19.47 -15.44
C GLU A 243 -3.48 18.12 -14.75
N ALA A 244 -4.58 17.48 -14.34
CA ALA A 244 -4.54 16.13 -13.78
C ALA A 244 -3.94 15.13 -14.78
N GLN A 245 -4.29 15.22 -16.06
CA GLN A 245 -3.73 14.37 -17.13
C GLN A 245 -2.22 14.61 -17.32
N ARG A 246 -1.77 15.87 -17.35
CA ARG A 246 -0.33 16.18 -17.42
C ARG A 246 0.43 15.59 -16.25
N ARG A 247 -0.09 15.74 -15.03
CA ARG A 247 0.52 15.19 -13.82
C ARG A 247 0.50 13.66 -13.75
N ALA A 248 -0.46 13.02 -14.39
CA ALA A 248 -0.52 11.56 -14.45
C ALA A 248 0.53 10.93 -15.38
N LEU A 249 0.98 11.66 -16.42
CA LEU A 249 1.81 11.12 -17.50
C LEU A 249 3.13 10.47 -17.03
N PRO A 250 3.95 11.09 -16.16
CA PRO A 250 5.23 10.48 -15.75
C PRO A 250 5.05 9.12 -15.05
N GLN A 251 4.11 9.04 -14.13
CA GLN A 251 3.85 7.80 -13.40
C GLN A 251 3.20 6.74 -14.30
N ALA A 252 2.30 7.14 -15.19
CA ALA A 252 1.68 6.23 -16.16
C ALA A 252 2.71 5.63 -17.11
N ARG A 253 3.70 6.43 -17.59
CA ARG A 253 4.85 5.92 -18.36
C ARG A 253 5.70 4.95 -17.54
N GLY A 254 5.93 5.20 -16.25
CA GLY A 254 6.61 4.28 -15.35
C GLY A 254 5.93 2.91 -15.30
N PHE A 255 4.61 2.89 -15.11
CA PHE A 255 3.82 1.65 -15.16
C PHE A 255 3.81 0.98 -16.55
N ALA A 256 3.76 1.76 -17.61
CA ALA A 256 3.84 1.23 -18.99
C ALA A 256 5.20 0.57 -19.24
N ARG A 257 6.31 1.17 -18.77
CA ARG A 257 7.65 0.55 -18.83
C ARG A 257 7.69 -0.77 -18.06
N LEU A 258 7.17 -0.78 -16.84
CA LEU A 258 7.10 -2.00 -16.02
C LEU A 258 6.35 -3.13 -16.72
N ARG A 259 5.18 -2.84 -17.31
CA ARG A 259 4.35 -3.83 -18.01
C ARG A 259 4.94 -4.32 -19.34
N SER A 260 5.71 -3.48 -20.03
CA SER A 260 6.35 -3.81 -21.30
C SER A 260 7.76 -4.38 -21.17
N GLY A 261 8.28 -4.55 -19.94
CA GLY A 261 9.65 -5.01 -19.70
C GLY A 261 10.73 -4.03 -20.14
N ARG A 262 10.39 -2.77 -20.40
CA ARG A 262 11.36 -1.71 -20.68
C ARG A 262 12.15 -1.35 -19.42
N PRO A 263 13.38 -0.83 -19.53
CA PRO A 263 14.18 -0.42 -18.38
C PRO A 263 13.41 0.53 -17.46
N LEU A 264 13.41 0.25 -16.16
CA LEU A 264 12.85 1.11 -15.14
C LEU A 264 13.83 2.25 -14.86
N LEU A 265 13.32 3.47 -14.81
CA LEU A 265 14.09 4.70 -14.59
C LEU A 265 13.47 5.45 -13.40
N ALA A 266 14.22 6.39 -12.81
CA ALA A 266 13.62 7.39 -11.94
C ALA A 266 12.50 8.13 -12.68
N MET A 267 11.47 8.57 -11.96
CA MET A 267 10.31 9.21 -12.55
C MET A 267 10.72 10.52 -13.23
N GLU A 268 10.41 10.66 -14.52
CA GLU A 268 10.67 11.90 -15.27
C GLU A 268 9.82 13.06 -14.73
N THR A 269 10.25 14.30 -14.97
CA THR A 269 9.40 15.47 -14.70
C THR A 269 8.32 15.57 -15.79
N ILE A 270 7.29 16.36 -15.53
CA ILE A 270 6.19 16.56 -16.48
C ILE A 270 6.72 17.17 -17.78
N GLU A 271 7.62 18.16 -17.69
CA GLU A 271 8.23 18.79 -18.87
C GLU A 271 9.08 17.81 -19.67
N ALA A 272 9.87 16.96 -18.99
CA ALA A 272 10.69 15.96 -19.67
C ALA A 272 9.80 14.93 -20.41
N ALA A 273 8.72 14.49 -19.77
CA ALA A 273 7.75 13.59 -20.38
C ALA A 273 7.09 14.20 -21.62
N LEU A 274 6.70 15.49 -21.55
CA LEU A 274 6.09 16.19 -22.68
C LEU A 274 7.08 16.54 -23.80
N ALA A 275 8.35 16.81 -23.46
CA ALA A 275 9.39 17.16 -24.44
C ALA A 275 9.95 15.95 -25.21
N ALA A 276 9.78 14.73 -24.70
CA ALA A 276 10.28 13.50 -25.32
C ALA A 276 9.12 12.52 -25.62
N PRO A 277 8.27 12.80 -26.63
CA PRO A 277 7.16 11.95 -26.98
C PRO A 277 7.67 10.58 -27.50
N ASP A 278 7.05 9.50 -27.01
CA ASP A 278 7.24 8.12 -27.46
C ASP A 278 5.84 7.54 -27.72
N ALA A 279 5.45 7.49 -29.00
CA ALA A 279 4.07 7.17 -29.38
C ALA A 279 3.59 5.81 -28.82
N GLU A 280 4.48 4.80 -28.76
CA GLU A 280 4.14 3.48 -28.25
C GLU A 280 4.01 3.52 -26.71
N LEU A 281 4.97 4.14 -26.03
CA LEU A 281 4.96 4.30 -24.58
C LEU A 281 3.78 5.16 -24.12
N ASP A 282 3.49 6.25 -24.85
CA ASP A 282 2.40 7.16 -24.53
C ASP A 282 1.03 6.51 -24.72
N ALA A 283 0.86 5.70 -25.76
CA ALA A 283 -0.36 4.90 -25.94
C ALA A 283 -0.55 3.89 -24.79
N ALA A 284 0.54 3.20 -24.40
CA ALA A 284 0.51 2.29 -23.26
C ALA A 284 0.25 3.02 -21.94
N ALA A 285 0.86 4.19 -21.73
CA ALA A 285 0.63 5.05 -20.56
C ALA A 285 -0.81 5.55 -20.49
N ALA A 286 -1.41 5.95 -21.61
CA ALA A 286 -2.80 6.35 -21.68
C ALA A 286 -3.75 5.19 -21.30
N ALA A 287 -3.47 3.96 -21.75
CA ALA A 287 -4.23 2.77 -21.37
C ALA A 287 -4.11 2.45 -19.87
N VAL A 288 -2.94 2.71 -19.27
CA VAL A 288 -2.73 2.60 -17.81
C VAL A 288 -3.53 3.67 -17.08
N ALA A 289 -3.40 4.94 -17.46
CA ALA A 289 -4.06 6.07 -16.81
C ALA A 289 -5.60 6.00 -16.92
N ALA A 290 -6.14 5.38 -17.97
CA ALA A 290 -7.59 5.15 -18.12
C ALA A 290 -8.20 4.28 -17.01
N GLN A 291 -7.38 3.49 -16.31
CA GLN A 291 -7.80 2.68 -15.16
C GLN A 291 -7.76 3.46 -13.83
N TRP A 292 -7.17 4.65 -13.82
CA TRP A 292 -7.03 5.51 -12.66
C TRP A 292 -8.17 6.52 -12.53
N ILE A 293 -8.19 7.22 -11.43
CA ILE A 293 -9.01 8.43 -11.30
C ILE A 293 -8.10 9.63 -11.59
N VAL A 294 -8.26 10.22 -12.77
CA VAL A 294 -7.48 11.37 -13.25
C VAL A 294 -8.47 12.42 -13.70
N ASP A 295 -8.77 13.42 -12.84
CA ASP A 295 -9.83 14.38 -13.13
C ASP A 295 -9.75 15.62 -12.22
N ALA A 296 -10.65 16.57 -12.48
CA ALA A 296 -10.96 17.68 -11.60
C ALA A 296 -11.66 17.20 -10.31
N PRO A 297 -11.64 17.97 -9.20
CA PRO A 297 -12.03 17.51 -7.87
C PRO A 297 -13.44 16.92 -7.79
N ALA A 298 -14.43 17.59 -8.36
CA ALA A 298 -15.84 17.15 -8.27
C ALA A 298 -16.09 15.83 -9.00
N ALA A 299 -15.51 15.66 -10.19
CA ALA A 299 -15.63 14.44 -10.99
C ALA A 299 -14.90 13.27 -10.32
N ALA A 300 -13.68 13.50 -9.81
CA ALA A 300 -12.92 12.51 -9.06
C ALA A 300 -13.67 12.04 -7.80
N ALA A 301 -14.24 12.96 -7.02
CA ALA A 301 -15.02 12.67 -5.83
C ALA A 301 -16.28 11.85 -6.17
N ALA A 302 -17.00 12.21 -7.23
CA ALA A 302 -18.18 11.47 -7.69
C ALA A 302 -17.81 10.02 -8.09
N ARG A 303 -16.70 9.86 -8.81
CA ARG A 303 -16.22 8.53 -9.23
C ARG A 303 -15.81 7.67 -8.04
N ILE A 304 -15.15 8.23 -7.02
CA ILE A 304 -14.79 7.50 -5.79
C ILE A 304 -16.05 7.02 -5.05
N ARG A 305 -17.05 7.89 -4.88
CA ARG A 305 -18.32 7.50 -4.24
C ARG A 305 -19.02 6.38 -5.00
N THR A 306 -19.06 6.49 -6.33
CA THR A 306 -19.65 5.45 -7.19
C THR A 306 -18.93 4.12 -7.00
N LEU A 307 -17.60 4.09 -7.06
CA LEU A 307 -16.80 2.87 -6.89
C LEU A 307 -16.97 2.29 -5.48
N ALA A 308 -16.91 3.12 -4.44
CA ALA A 308 -17.13 2.66 -3.06
C ALA A 308 -18.51 2.02 -2.89
N THR A 309 -19.55 2.63 -3.44
CA THR A 309 -20.93 2.10 -3.41
C THR A 309 -21.06 0.82 -4.22
N THR A 310 -20.54 0.78 -5.44
CA THR A 310 -20.60 -0.37 -6.34
C THR A 310 -19.94 -1.61 -5.71
N HIS A 311 -18.78 -1.41 -5.07
CA HIS A 311 -18.05 -2.50 -4.46
C HIS A 311 -18.38 -2.72 -2.98
N GLY A 312 -19.29 -1.90 -2.40
CA GLY A 312 -19.72 -2.03 -1.00
C GLY A 312 -18.56 -1.92 -0.02
N VAL A 313 -17.72 -0.90 -0.18
CA VAL A 313 -16.58 -0.63 0.70
C VAL A 313 -16.75 0.71 1.42
N ASP A 314 -16.38 0.74 2.71
CA ASP A 314 -16.46 1.93 3.56
C ASP A 314 -15.13 2.69 3.63
N GLU A 315 -14.10 2.18 2.98
CA GLU A 315 -12.77 2.77 2.95
C GLU A 315 -12.13 2.64 1.57
N VAL A 316 -11.48 3.71 1.12
CA VAL A 316 -10.74 3.76 -0.14
C VAL A 316 -9.30 4.17 0.15
N MET A 317 -8.35 3.34 -0.29
CA MET A 317 -6.93 3.61 -0.18
C MET A 317 -6.43 4.21 -1.49
N LEU A 318 -5.96 5.44 -1.41
CA LEU A 318 -5.49 6.24 -2.52
C LEU A 318 -3.98 6.07 -2.70
N SER A 319 -3.53 5.80 -3.91
CA SER A 319 -2.13 5.94 -4.32
C SER A 319 -2.02 7.22 -5.16
N PRO A 320 -1.67 8.37 -4.56
CA PRO A 320 -1.57 9.62 -5.29
C PRO A 320 -0.38 9.56 -6.26
N SER A 321 -0.69 9.56 -7.55
CA SER A 321 0.23 9.24 -8.65
C SER A 321 0.59 10.49 -9.48
N ALA A 322 0.42 11.69 -8.91
CA ALA A 322 0.77 12.94 -9.57
C ALA A 322 2.29 13.10 -9.69
N GLY A 323 2.77 13.32 -10.91
CA GLY A 323 4.13 13.72 -11.21
C GLY A 323 4.42 15.16 -10.79
N SER A 324 5.70 15.51 -10.83
CA SER A 324 6.19 16.84 -10.44
C SER A 324 6.71 17.62 -11.64
N TYR A 325 6.58 18.94 -11.56
CA TYR A 325 7.29 19.89 -12.42
C TYR A 325 8.76 20.02 -11.99
N ALA A 326 9.61 20.47 -12.90
CA ALA A 326 11.05 20.56 -12.66
C ALA A 326 11.43 21.57 -11.58
N ASP A 327 10.64 22.63 -11.44
CA ASP A 327 10.83 23.71 -10.45
C ASP A 327 10.23 23.40 -9.07
N GLU A 328 9.48 22.31 -8.93
CA GLU A 328 8.91 21.93 -7.63
C GLU A 328 9.99 21.44 -6.65
N PRO A 329 9.87 21.75 -5.34
CA PRO A 329 10.83 21.33 -4.31
C PRO A 329 11.12 19.84 -4.34
N MET A 330 12.39 19.45 -4.15
CA MET A 330 12.82 18.05 -4.18
C MET A 330 12.44 17.27 -2.92
N ASP A 331 12.21 17.93 -1.80
CA ASP A 331 11.84 17.36 -0.50
C ASP A 331 10.33 17.47 -0.19
N ALA A 332 9.53 17.81 -1.19
CA ALA A 332 8.07 17.85 -1.15
C ALA A 332 7.47 17.19 -2.40
N ALA A 333 6.16 16.93 -2.37
CA ALA A 333 5.42 16.37 -3.49
C ALA A 333 4.11 17.17 -3.73
N PRO A 334 4.21 18.46 -4.18
CA PRO A 334 3.06 19.36 -4.24
C PRO A 334 1.87 18.81 -5.02
N GLY A 335 2.11 18.14 -6.16
CA GLY A 335 1.03 17.52 -6.95
C GLY A 335 0.32 16.39 -6.22
N ARG A 336 1.03 15.59 -5.42
CA ARG A 336 0.45 14.51 -4.62
C ARG A 336 -0.31 15.08 -3.41
N GLU A 337 0.24 16.10 -2.76
CA GLU A 337 -0.42 16.80 -1.66
C GLU A 337 -1.70 17.51 -2.13
N ALA A 338 -1.66 18.22 -3.27
CA ALA A 338 -2.82 18.84 -3.89
C ALA A 338 -3.90 17.80 -4.22
N THR A 339 -3.52 16.64 -4.76
CA THR A 339 -4.46 15.53 -5.01
C THR A 339 -5.24 15.15 -3.76
N LEU A 340 -4.57 15.01 -2.60
CA LEU A 340 -5.26 14.67 -1.34
C LEU A 340 -6.15 15.81 -0.84
N ARG A 341 -5.66 17.05 -0.83
CA ARG A 341 -6.40 18.23 -0.33
C ARG A 341 -7.65 18.48 -1.16
N LEU A 342 -7.52 18.56 -2.47
CA LEU A 342 -8.64 18.82 -3.40
C LEU A 342 -9.71 17.71 -3.31
N LEU A 343 -9.26 16.45 -3.17
CA LEU A 343 -10.19 15.33 -3.08
C LEU A 343 -10.96 15.30 -1.75
N VAL A 344 -10.27 15.51 -0.62
CA VAL A 344 -10.92 15.58 0.71
C VAL A 344 -11.92 16.72 0.75
N GLU A 345 -11.58 17.90 0.23
CA GLU A 345 -12.47 19.05 0.13
C GLU A 345 -13.72 18.73 -0.70
N ALA A 346 -13.54 18.18 -1.91
CA ALA A 346 -14.66 17.84 -2.81
C ALA A 346 -15.56 16.71 -2.26
N LEU A 347 -15.01 15.78 -1.48
CA LEU A 347 -15.79 14.75 -0.81
C LEU A 347 -16.57 15.30 0.38
N SER A 348 -16.05 16.31 1.06
CA SER A 348 -16.70 16.93 2.22
C SER A 348 -17.78 17.97 1.85
N ALA A 349 -17.69 18.58 0.66
CA ALA A 349 -18.61 19.61 0.18
C ALA A 349 -19.93 19.06 -0.38
N ALA A 350 -20.07 17.76 -0.57
CA ALA A 350 -21.21 17.07 -1.18
C ALA A 350 -21.95 16.17 -0.18
#